data_f77475447e381f453555c488b06230a7
#
_entry.id   f77475447e381f453555c488b06230a7
#
_cell.length_a   1.000
_cell.length_b   1.000
_cell.length_c   1.000
_cell.angle_alpha   90.00
_cell.angle_beta   90.00
_cell.angle_gamma   90.00
#
_symmetry.space_group_name_H-M   'P 1'
#
loop_
_entity.id
_entity.type
_entity.pdbx_description
1 polymer ?
#
loop_
_entity_poly.entity_id
_entity_poly.type
_entity_poly.pdbx_seq_one_letter_code
_entity_poly.pdbx_strand_id
1 'polypeptide(L)'
;MKIICKILAFGTIALSVGGCDLTMLPEHELSPEQYFQNESDLTLWSNQFYNDNLESADIGINDADDKIDNGLSDYITGSRNAASQTWSFSALRKINYLLEHLDQCPDRALATKYEAVARFFRAYFYFLKVRTYGDVPYYDHVLGSTDADVYKARDDRGYVMDRVLEDFDFAARNLPGTWESGNTRVTKWAALAYASRAALYEGTFRKYHGMADADKYLRQAAATAKEFITDSPFYLYEEGAEPYRELFYSENAKTCEVVLCRRYDKAFGISHSVPYNIKFGRTSLTRRFMNHYLMADGSRFTDKEGWETMPYSEETQGRDPRMAQTVLCPGYKQVEATTVTRNTLSSHTGYEPIKFVGTAANSTTSGAASSDWILMRAAEVYLNYAEAVAELGTITQNDLEISVNLIRKRAKMTGIDLTKADASPDPYLLECYPNVTKSAHTGVILEIRRERTVELVMEPPYRSWDLFRWNECKQALNHYRPYYGCYIAGAGTYDMDNDGTPDLELYIDEATSSCPTKLQIGKEVILSEETKGYIVGYPGVVHGRNWDDARD
;
A
#
# COMPACT_ATOMS: atom_id res chain seq x y z
N MET A 1 -58.04 -7.11 -69.41
CA MET A 1 -58.31 -7.06 -70.87
C MET A 1 -57.06 -6.51 -71.52
N LYS A 2 -56.42 -7.32 -72.42
CA LYS A 2 -55.43 -7.01 -73.46
C LYS A 2 -54.01 -6.63 -72.94
N ILE A 3 -52.99 -7.53 -72.94
CA ILE A 3 -52.28 -8.19 -74.07
C ILE A 3 -51.53 -7.14 -74.93
N ILE A 4 -50.18 -7.33 -74.97
CA ILE A 4 -49.29 -7.56 -76.14
C ILE A 4 -47.90 -6.96 -75.78
N CYS A 5 -46.88 -7.72 -75.55
CA CYS A 5 -45.93 -8.45 -76.37
C CYS A 5 -44.82 -7.63 -77.08
N LYS A 6 -43.62 -8.02 -76.82
CA LYS A 6 -42.38 -8.06 -77.65
C LYS A 6 -41.59 -6.77 -77.80
N ILE A 7 -40.25 -6.74 -77.67
CA ILE A 7 -39.20 -7.41 -78.48
C ILE A 7 -37.84 -7.32 -77.74
N LEU A 8 -37.05 -8.34 -77.83
CA LEU A 8 -35.62 -8.43 -77.45
C LEU A 8 -34.77 -7.44 -78.26
N ALA A 9 -33.78 -6.84 -77.56
CA ALA A 9 -32.52 -6.41 -78.19
C ALA A 9 -31.37 -6.78 -77.26
N PHE A 10 -30.53 -7.68 -77.72
CA PHE A 10 -29.25 -8.01 -77.11
C PHE A 10 -28.31 -6.81 -77.25
N GLY A 11 -27.89 -6.25 -76.12
CA GLY A 11 -26.79 -5.30 -76.03
C GLY A 11 -25.75 -5.84 -75.07
N THR A 12 -24.67 -6.37 -75.59
CA THR A 12 -23.49 -6.79 -74.85
C THR A 12 -22.83 -5.57 -74.23
N ILE A 13 -23.02 -5.35 -72.92
CA ILE A 13 -22.23 -4.38 -72.15
C ILE A 13 -21.07 -5.17 -71.54
N ALA A 14 -19.87 -4.89 -72.02
CA ALA A 14 -18.63 -5.31 -71.38
C ALA A 14 -18.53 -4.63 -70.02
N LEU A 15 -18.77 -5.37 -68.95
CA LEU A 15 -18.42 -4.95 -67.60
C LEU A 15 -16.90 -4.94 -67.50
N SER A 16 -16.29 -3.78 -67.55
CA SER A 16 -14.96 -3.53 -67.02
C SER A 16 -15.03 -3.77 -65.51
N VAL A 17 -14.53 -4.89 -65.04
CA VAL A 17 -14.25 -5.14 -63.63
C VAL A 17 -13.08 -4.23 -63.26
N GLY A 18 -13.39 -3.00 -62.86
CA GLY A 18 -12.46 -2.21 -62.06
C GLY A 18 -12.27 -2.95 -60.76
N GLY A 19 -11.11 -3.55 -60.54
CA GLY A 19 -10.79 -4.12 -59.25
C GLY A 19 -10.92 -3.03 -58.19
N CYS A 20 -11.87 -3.19 -57.27
CA CYS A 20 -11.85 -2.43 -56.05
C CYS A 20 -10.54 -2.82 -55.36
N ASP A 21 -9.71 -1.84 -55.15
CA ASP A 21 -8.52 -1.99 -54.31
C ASP A 21 -9.04 -2.27 -52.91
N LEU A 22 -8.94 -3.55 -52.47
CA LEU A 22 -9.36 -4.03 -51.17
C LEU A 22 -8.42 -3.53 -50.03
N THR A 23 -7.45 -2.69 -50.39
CA THR A 23 -6.52 -2.05 -49.45
C THR A 23 -6.93 -0.68 -48.97
N MET A 24 -8.10 -0.15 -49.39
CA MET A 24 -8.62 1.08 -48.79
C MET A 24 -9.11 0.79 -47.38
N LEU A 25 -8.26 1.09 -46.42
CA LEU A 25 -8.65 1.21 -45.01
C LEU A 25 -9.71 2.33 -44.87
N PRO A 26 -10.70 2.19 -44.00
CA PRO A 26 -11.66 3.26 -43.74
C PRO A 26 -10.92 4.54 -43.37
N GLU A 27 -11.19 5.66 -44.03
CA GLU A 27 -10.53 6.96 -43.80
C GLU A 27 -10.62 7.48 -42.35
N HIS A 28 -11.37 6.80 -41.48
CA HIS A 28 -11.61 7.16 -40.10
C HIS A 28 -11.15 6.13 -39.06
N GLU A 29 -10.54 5.01 -39.48
CA GLU A 29 -9.91 4.06 -38.57
C GLU A 29 -8.40 4.06 -38.81
N LEU A 30 -7.64 4.55 -37.81
CA LEU A 30 -6.18 4.44 -37.81
C LEU A 30 -5.80 2.96 -37.80
N SER A 31 -5.12 2.50 -38.85
CA SER A 31 -4.56 1.14 -38.83
C SER A 31 -3.44 1.07 -37.79
N PRO A 32 -3.20 -0.11 -37.21
CA PRO A 32 -2.07 -0.29 -36.30
C PRO A 32 -0.74 0.21 -36.88
N GLU A 33 -0.52 0.08 -38.19
CA GLU A 33 0.69 0.53 -38.88
C GLU A 33 0.83 2.07 -38.97
N GLN A 34 -0.24 2.81 -38.75
CA GLN A 34 -0.26 4.29 -38.75
C GLN A 34 -0.26 4.88 -37.35
N TYR A 35 -0.44 4.07 -36.33
CA TYR A 35 -0.39 4.45 -34.92
C TYR A 35 1.04 4.23 -34.38
N PHE A 36 1.38 4.79 -33.25
CA PHE A 36 2.69 4.71 -32.60
C PHE A 36 3.85 5.42 -33.34
N GLN A 37 3.55 6.37 -34.21
CA GLN A 37 4.54 7.07 -35.02
C GLN A 37 5.22 8.24 -34.27
N ASN A 38 4.63 8.74 -33.21
CA ASN A 38 5.06 9.96 -32.52
C ASN A 38 4.78 9.90 -31.01
N GLU A 39 5.29 10.90 -30.26
CA GLU A 39 5.15 10.96 -28.81
C GLU A 39 3.71 11.07 -28.33
N SER A 40 2.83 11.72 -29.09
CA SER A 40 1.41 11.83 -28.73
C SER A 40 0.74 10.47 -28.70
N ASP A 41 0.96 9.65 -29.75
CA ASP A 41 0.38 8.31 -29.87
C ASP A 41 0.86 7.41 -28.71
N LEU A 42 2.17 7.40 -28.47
CA LEU A 42 2.79 6.61 -27.40
C LEU A 42 2.31 7.05 -26.01
N THR A 43 2.15 8.37 -25.81
CA THR A 43 1.60 8.93 -24.57
C THR A 43 0.15 8.52 -24.36
N LEU A 44 -0.70 8.70 -25.37
CA LEU A 44 -2.13 8.36 -25.29
C LEU A 44 -2.33 6.88 -24.99
N TRP A 45 -1.58 6.01 -25.67
CA TRP A 45 -1.65 4.57 -25.41
C TRP A 45 -1.16 4.21 -24.01
N SER A 46 0.00 4.70 -23.61
CA SER A 46 0.60 4.36 -22.32
C SER A 46 -0.14 4.94 -21.12
N ASN A 47 -0.92 6.02 -21.28
CA ASN A 47 -1.72 6.60 -20.19
C ASN A 47 -2.74 5.61 -19.61
N GLN A 48 -3.26 4.67 -20.41
CA GLN A 48 -4.17 3.66 -19.90
C GLN A 48 -3.48 2.70 -18.89
N PHE A 49 -2.15 2.49 -18.96
CA PHE A 49 -1.43 1.64 -18.04
C PHE A 49 -1.51 2.13 -16.59
N TYR A 50 -1.52 3.46 -16.40
CA TYR A 50 -1.65 4.08 -15.08
C TYR A 50 -3.03 3.79 -14.46
N ASN A 51 -4.09 3.85 -15.26
CA ASN A 51 -5.44 3.58 -14.77
C ASN A 51 -5.69 2.07 -14.54
N ASP A 52 -5.11 1.22 -15.38
CA ASP A 52 -5.33 -0.22 -15.35
C ASP A 52 -4.52 -0.93 -14.24
N ASN A 53 -3.39 -0.35 -13.82
CA ASN A 53 -2.45 -1.04 -12.94
C ASN A 53 -2.21 -0.34 -11.59
N LEU A 54 -2.24 0.99 -11.50
CA LEU A 54 -1.96 1.69 -10.24
C LEU A 54 -3.18 1.70 -9.32
N GLU A 55 -2.94 1.49 -8.03
CA GLU A 55 -3.99 1.50 -7.02
C GLU A 55 -4.70 2.85 -6.95
N SER A 56 -6.01 2.81 -6.71
CA SER A 56 -6.81 3.98 -6.32
C SER A 56 -6.56 4.34 -4.87
N ALA A 57 -6.99 5.54 -4.48
CA ALA A 57 -6.95 5.95 -3.08
C ALA A 57 -7.78 5.01 -2.20
N ASP A 58 -7.08 4.26 -1.36
CA ASP A 58 -7.63 3.30 -0.41
C ASP A 58 -6.62 3.07 0.72
N ILE A 59 -7.09 2.82 1.93
CA ILE A 59 -6.27 2.46 3.11
C ILE A 59 -6.03 0.95 3.23
N GLY A 60 -6.37 0.20 2.21
CA GLY A 60 -6.27 -1.26 2.17
C GLY A 60 -7.40 -1.97 2.91
N ILE A 61 -7.59 -3.24 2.59
CA ILE A 61 -8.57 -4.11 3.24
C ILE A 61 -8.14 -4.45 4.68
N ASN A 62 -9.10 -4.89 5.51
CA ASN A 62 -8.84 -5.32 6.89
C ASN A 62 -8.41 -6.80 6.90
N ASP A 63 -7.17 -7.04 6.55
CA ASP A 63 -6.56 -8.36 6.41
C ASP A 63 -5.25 -8.53 7.21
N ALA A 64 -4.98 -7.61 8.14
CA ALA A 64 -3.77 -7.58 8.94
C ALA A 64 -4.06 -7.30 10.43
N ASP A 65 -2.99 -7.12 11.22
CA ASP A 65 -3.04 -6.95 12.68
C ASP A 65 -3.06 -5.48 13.14
N ASP A 66 -3.04 -4.53 12.20
CA ASP A 66 -2.85 -3.10 12.48
C ASP A 66 -4.14 -2.31 12.59
N LYS A 67 -5.19 -2.69 11.88
CA LYS A 67 -6.45 -1.94 11.84
C LYS A 67 -7.68 -2.82 11.64
N ILE A 68 -8.84 -2.25 11.95
CA ILE A 68 -10.17 -2.84 11.73
C ILE A 68 -11.16 -1.74 11.35
N ASP A 69 -12.18 -2.09 10.57
CA ASP A 69 -13.38 -1.27 10.32
C ASP A 69 -14.66 -2.12 10.39
N ASN A 70 -15.75 -1.66 9.78
CA ASN A 70 -17.05 -2.35 9.80
C ASN A 70 -17.05 -3.75 9.16
N GLY A 71 -16.00 -4.13 8.44
CA GLY A 71 -15.91 -5.44 7.79
C GLY A 71 -14.50 -6.00 7.81
N LEU A 72 -14.37 -7.25 8.24
CA LEU A 72 -13.12 -8.01 8.07
C LEU A 72 -13.10 -8.68 6.71
N SER A 73 -11.90 -8.83 6.15
CA SER A 73 -11.72 -9.54 4.89
C SER A 73 -12.05 -11.04 5.03
N ASP A 74 -12.37 -11.66 3.91
CA ASP A 74 -12.56 -13.12 3.84
C ASP A 74 -11.32 -13.90 4.26
N TYR A 75 -10.14 -13.29 4.19
CA TYR A 75 -8.91 -13.88 4.71
C TYR A 75 -8.94 -14.06 6.23
N ILE A 76 -9.43 -13.05 6.94
CA ILE A 76 -9.49 -13.03 8.40
C ILE A 76 -10.65 -13.89 8.91
N THR A 77 -11.80 -13.83 8.24
CA THR A 77 -13.01 -14.58 8.64
C THR A 77 -12.97 -16.04 8.22
N GLY A 78 -11.99 -16.45 7.40
CA GLY A 78 -11.90 -17.81 6.86
C GLY A 78 -12.96 -18.15 5.80
N SER A 79 -13.71 -17.16 5.32
CA SER A 79 -14.77 -17.34 4.31
C SER A 79 -14.29 -17.27 2.87
N ARG A 80 -12.98 -17.11 2.64
CA ARG A 80 -12.41 -17.03 1.30
C ARG A 80 -12.69 -18.28 0.48
N ASN A 81 -13.16 -18.07 -0.75
CA ASN A 81 -13.42 -19.13 -1.70
C ASN A 81 -12.51 -18.93 -2.95
N ALA A 82 -11.84 -19.99 -3.39
CA ALA A 82 -11.02 -19.99 -4.60
C ALA A 82 -11.81 -19.58 -5.85
N ALA A 83 -13.10 -19.88 -5.92
CA ALA A 83 -13.98 -19.50 -7.03
C ALA A 83 -14.22 -17.99 -7.14
N SER A 84 -13.95 -17.20 -6.09
CA SER A 84 -14.09 -15.75 -6.12
C SER A 84 -12.88 -15.03 -6.74
N GLN A 85 -11.81 -15.75 -7.05
CA GLN A 85 -10.57 -15.19 -7.62
C GLN A 85 -10.60 -15.29 -9.14
N THR A 86 -10.66 -14.16 -9.80
CA THR A 86 -10.62 -14.08 -11.27
C THR A 86 -9.26 -13.62 -11.77
N TRP A 87 -8.71 -14.36 -12.74
CA TRP A 87 -7.51 -13.96 -13.45
C TRP A 87 -7.89 -13.00 -14.57
N SER A 88 -7.21 -11.88 -14.66
CA SER A 88 -7.34 -10.95 -15.80
C SER A 88 -5.96 -10.58 -16.32
N PHE A 89 -5.78 -10.70 -17.62
CA PHE A 89 -4.58 -10.32 -18.35
C PHE A 89 -4.84 -9.15 -19.33
N SER A 90 -5.99 -8.49 -19.22
CA SER A 90 -6.39 -7.40 -20.13
C SER A 90 -5.41 -6.22 -20.09
N ALA A 91 -4.95 -5.83 -18.89
CA ALA A 91 -3.92 -4.80 -18.74
C ALA A 91 -2.59 -5.22 -19.38
N LEU A 92 -2.16 -6.45 -19.14
CA LEU A 92 -0.94 -7.00 -19.77
C LEU A 92 -1.02 -7.02 -21.30
N ARG A 93 -2.18 -7.41 -21.86
CA ARG A 93 -2.38 -7.42 -23.30
C ARG A 93 -2.12 -6.05 -23.92
N LYS A 94 -2.60 -4.96 -23.29
CA LYS A 94 -2.36 -3.60 -23.78
C LYS A 94 -0.87 -3.20 -23.69
N ILE A 95 -0.18 -3.66 -22.64
CA ILE A 95 1.26 -3.41 -22.45
C ILE A 95 2.05 -4.14 -23.53
N ASN A 96 1.81 -5.44 -23.72
CA ASN A 96 2.51 -6.25 -24.74
C ASN A 96 2.19 -5.74 -26.14
N TYR A 97 0.96 -5.29 -26.41
CA TYR A 97 0.60 -4.70 -27.67
C TYR A 97 1.46 -3.47 -28.02
N LEU A 98 1.71 -2.59 -27.06
CA LEU A 98 2.65 -1.48 -27.29
C LEU A 98 4.06 -2.00 -27.57
N LEU A 99 4.56 -2.96 -26.79
CA LEU A 99 5.91 -3.51 -26.94
C LEU A 99 6.14 -4.12 -28.34
N GLU A 100 5.13 -4.80 -28.89
CA GLU A 100 5.20 -5.41 -30.23
C GLU A 100 5.18 -4.39 -31.39
N HIS A 101 4.73 -3.14 -31.14
CA HIS A 101 4.55 -2.14 -32.19
C HIS A 101 5.52 -0.93 -32.05
N LEU A 102 6.45 -0.97 -31.10
CA LEU A 102 7.43 0.13 -30.91
C LEU A 102 8.43 0.26 -32.07
N ASP A 103 8.60 -0.76 -32.88
CA ASP A 103 9.43 -0.73 -34.09
C ASP A 103 8.87 0.22 -35.15
N GLN A 104 7.58 0.54 -35.10
CA GLN A 104 6.91 1.49 -35.97
C GLN A 104 7.29 2.95 -35.68
N CYS A 105 7.77 3.25 -34.47
CA CYS A 105 8.24 4.58 -34.12
C CYS A 105 9.60 4.88 -34.77
N PRO A 106 9.68 5.89 -35.67
CA PRO A 106 10.93 6.21 -36.35
C PRO A 106 12.01 6.79 -35.42
N ASP A 107 11.60 7.44 -34.32
CA ASP A 107 12.51 7.94 -33.27
C ASP A 107 12.82 6.81 -32.27
N ARG A 108 14.01 6.24 -32.41
CA ARG A 108 14.45 5.12 -31.56
C ARG A 108 14.66 5.51 -30.09
N ALA A 109 15.06 6.75 -29.80
CA ALA A 109 15.20 7.21 -28.42
C ALA A 109 13.82 7.33 -27.74
N LEU A 110 12.85 7.83 -28.49
CA LEU A 110 11.46 7.91 -28.06
C LEU A 110 10.86 6.51 -27.86
N ALA A 111 11.06 5.60 -28.81
CA ALA A 111 10.62 4.21 -28.70
C ALA A 111 11.18 3.54 -27.43
N THR A 112 12.50 3.67 -27.18
CA THR A 112 13.14 3.12 -25.98
C THR A 112 12.57 3.72 -24.67
N LYS A 113 12.27 5.02 -24.66
CA LYS A 113 11.63 5.67 -23.50
C LYS A 113 10.25 5.07 -23.19
N TYR A 114 9.43 4.82 -24.21
CA TYR A 114 8.10 4.22 -24.01
C TYR A 114 8.14 2.69 -23.85
N GLU A 115 9.16 2.01 -24.38
CA GLU A 115 9.47 0.64 -24.00
C GLU A 115 9.72 0.54 -22.48
N ALA A 116 10.49 1.48 -21.93
CA ALA A 116 10.78 1.52 -20.51
C ALA A 116 9.51 1.78 -19.66
N VAL A 117 8.57 2.62 -20.13
CA VAL A 117 7.25 2.77 -19.50
C VAL A 117 6.47 1.46 -19.52
N ALA A 118 6.41 0.79 -20.68
CA ALA A 118 5.67 -0.46 -20.84
C ALA A 118 6.28 -1.59 -19.98
N ARG A 119 7.60 -1.72 -19.97
CA ARG A 119 8.30 -2.71 -19.14
C ARG A 119 8.11 -2.44 -17.64
N PHE A 120 8.12 -1.18 -17.19
CA PHE A 120 7.77 -0.86 -15.80
C PHE A 120 6.39 -1.42 -15.43
N PHE A 121 5.38 -1.20 -16.26
CA PHE A 121 4.02 -1.67 -15.98
C PHE A 121 3.87 -3.18 -16.14
N ARG A 122 4.64 -3.84 -17.01
CA ARG A 122 4.69 -5.30 -17.09
C ARG A 122 5.29 -5.90 -15.84
N ALA A 123 6.40 -5.35 -15.36
CA ALA A 123 7.01 -5.73 -14.09
C ALA A 123 6.04 -5.56 -12.92
N TYR A 124 5.41 -4.40 -12.83
CA TYR A 124 4.43 -4.13 -11.78
C TYR A 124 3.24 -5.08 -11.81
N PHE A 125 2.68 -5.33 -13.00
CA PHE A 125 1.59 -6.29 -13.20
C PHE A 125 1.99 -7.69 -12.70
N TYR A 126 3.14 -8.21 -13.12
CA TYR A 126 3.57 -9.54 -12.70
C TYR A 126 3.96 -9.61 -11.24
N PHE A 127 4.58 -8.59 -10.69
CA PHE A 127 4.84 -8.53 -9.25
C PHE A 127 3.55 -8.66 -8.43
N LEU A 128 2.49 -7.94 -8.80
CA LEU A 128 1.19 -8.07 -8.15
C LEU A 128 0.59 -9.48 -8.30
N LYS A 129 0.74 -10.10 -9.49
CA LYS A 129 0.24 -11.46 -9.74
C LYS A 129 1.01 -12.50 -8.92
N VAL A 130 2.33 -12.46 -8.90
CA VAL A 130 3.17 -13.37 -8.09
C VAL A 130 2.87 -13.20 -6.61
N ARG A 131 2.73 -11.96 -6.15
CA ARG A 131 2.38 -11.66 -4.75
C ARG A 131 1.04 -12.30 -4.34
N THR A 132 0.07 -12.30 -5.24
CA THR A 132 -1.29 -12.78 -4.95
C THR A 132 -1.46 -14.29 -5.17
N TYR A 133 -0.82 -14.86 -6.20
CA TYR A 133 -1.11 -16.21 -6.69
C TYR A 133 0.10 -17.17 -6.65
N GLY A 134 1.29 -16.69 -6.33
CA GLY A 134 2.53 -17.48 -6.44
C GLY A 134 2.93 -17.69 -7.89
N ASP A 135 2.94 -18.94 -8.35
CA ASP A 135 3.22 -19.30 -9.74
C ASP A 135 2.13 -18.77 -10.67
N VAL A 136 2.54 -18.16 -11.79
CA VAL A 136 1.63 -17.57 -12.78
C VAL A 136 2.15 -17.76 -14.19
N PRO A 137 1.31 -17.90 -15.22
CA PRO A 137 1.80 -17.97 -16.59
C PRO A 137 2.36 -16.60 -17.02
N TYR A 138 3.60 -16.60 -17.50
CA TYR A 138 4.28 -15.41 -18.00
C TYR A 138 4.11 -15.27 -19.51
N TYR A 139 3.62 -14.12 -19.95
CA TYR A 139 3.44 -13.77 -21.36
C TYR A 139 4.14 -12.46 -21.65
N ASP A 140 5.06 -12.46 -22.60
CA ASP A 140 5.79 -11.28 -23.08
C ASP A 140 5.30 -10.78 -24.44
N HIS A 141 4.25 -11.40 -24.99
CA HIS A 141 3.63 -11.11 -26.28
C HIS A 141 2.09 -11.14 -26.18
N VAL A 142 1.44 -10.69 -27.25
CA VAL A 142 -0.03 -10.69 -27.36
C VAL A 142 -0.51 -12.06 -27.83
N LEU A 143 -1.33 -12.71 -27.00
CA LEU A 143 -1.95 -13.98 -27.35
C LEU A 143 -3.18 -13.78 -28.25
N GLY A 144 -3.25 -14.54 -29.35
CA GLY A 144 -4.47 -14.74 -30.13
C GLY A 144 -5.41 -15.76 -29.46
N SER A 145 -6.67 -15.76 -29.86
CA SER A 145 -7.67 -16.69 -29.30
C SER A 145 -7.41 -18.18 -29.61
N THR A 146 -6.56 -18.46 -30.59
CA THR A 146 -6.21 -19.81 -31.03
C THR A 146 -4.81 -20.25 -30.60
N ASP A 147 -4.07 -19.39 -29.89
CA ASP A 147 -2.71 -19.71 -29.44
C ASP A 147 -2.74 -20.82 -28.39
N ALA A 148 -1.87 -21.81 -28.55
CA ALA A 148 -1.76 -22.92 -27.61
C ALA A 148 -1.37 -22.46 -26.20
N ASP A 149 -0.61 -21.37 -26.12
CA ASP A 149 -0.10 -20.80 -24.87
C ASP A 149 -1.20 -20.19 -23.98
N VAL A 150 -2.43 -19.99 -24.51
CA VAL A 150 -3.59 -19.59 -23.70
C VAL A 150 -3.85 -20.58 -22.56
N TYR A 151 -3.49 -21.85 -22.76
CA TYR A 151 -3.71 -22.94 -21.80
C TYR A 151 -2.42 -23.48 -21.18
N LYS A 152 -1.30 -22.74 -21.28
CA LYS A 152 -0.05 -23.20 -20.68
C LYS A 152 -0.14 -23.27 -19.15
N ALA A 153 0.65 -24.15 -18.55
CA ALA A 153 0.80 -24.23 -17.11
C ALA A 153 1.37 -22.92 -16.52
N ARG A 154 1.25 -22.75 -15.21
CA ARG A 154 1.88 -21.65 -14.50
C ARG A 154 3.41 -21.80 -14.57
N ASP A 155 4.09 -20.71 -14.82
CA ASP A 155 5.55 -20.63 -14.74
C ASP A 155 5.97 -20.50 -13.28
N ASP A 156 7.15 -21.03 -12.95
CA ASP A 156 7.73 -20.93 -11.62
C ASP A 156 7.87 -19.48 -11.15
N ARG A 157 7.52 -19.23 -9.90
CA ARG A 157 7.58 -17.92 -9.24
C ARG A 157 8.94 -17.24 -9.42
N GLY A 158 10.04 -17.99 -9.29
CA GLY A 158 11.39 -17.44 -9.41
C GLY A 158 11.68 -16.97 -10.83
N TYR A 159 11.27 -17.76 -11.83
CA TYR A 159 11.38 -17.36 -13.22
C TYR A 159 10.65 -16.04 -13.50
N VAL A 160 9.39 -15.94 -13.04
CA VAL A 160 8.60 -14.72 -13.23
C VAL A 160 9.21 -13.52 -12.51
N MET A 161 9.68 -13.71 -11.27
CA MET A 161 10.32 -12.63 -10.51
C MET A 161 11.64 -12.17 -11.12
N ASP A 162 12.41 -13.06 -11.74
CA ASP A 162 13.61 -12.66 -12.49
C ASP A 162 13.24 -11.74 -13.67
N ARG A 163 12.18 -12.08 -14.43
CA ARG A 163 11.66 -11.20 -15.51
C ARG A 163 11.15 -9.86 -14.97
N VAL A 164 10.46 -9.86 -13.83
CA VAL A 164 10.02 -8.64 -13.16
C VAL A 164 11.20 -7.71 -12.86
N LEU A 165 12.28 -8.25 -12.30
CA LEU A 165 13.45 -7.45 -11.94
C LEU A 165 14.25 -6.99 -13.15
N GLU A 166 14.33 -7.80 -14.23
CA GLU A 166 14.91 -7.37 -15.50
C GLU A 166 14.13 -6.22 -16.15
N ASP A 167 12.80 -6.26 -16.11
CA ASP A 167 11.96 -5.19 -16.64
C ASP A 167 12.08 -3.90 -15.83
N PHE A 168 12.15 -3.97 -14.50
CA PHE A 168 12.42 -2.80 -13.66
C PHE A 168 13.83 -2.23 -13.88
N ASP A 169 14.84 -3.08 -14.04
CA ASP A 169 16.21 -2.65 -14.34
C ASP A 169 16.28 -1.93 -15.70
N PHE A 170 15.65 -2.48 -16.73
CA PHE A 170 15.54 -1.81 -18.02
C PHE A 170 14.83 -0.44 -17.88
N ALA A 171 13.75 -0.39 -17.13
CA ALA A 171 13.01 0.85 -16.87
C ALA A 171 13.88 1.88 -16.12
N ALA A 172 14.64 1.46 -15.11
CA ALA A 172 15.53 2.34 -14.36
C ALA A 172 16.63 2.95 -15.22
N ARG A 173 17.11 2.24 -16.23
CA ARG A 173 18.17 2.72 -17.14
C ARG A 173 17.66 3.63 -18.26
N ASN A 174 16.40 3.50 -18.66
CA ASN A 174 15.87 4.13 -19.88
C ASN A 174 14.76 5.15 -19.63
N LEU A 175 14.18 5.19 -18.42
CA LEU A 175 13.22 6.24 -18.04
C LEU A 175 13.93 7.55 -17.70
N PRO A 176 13.29 8.71 -17.97
CA PRO A 176 13.81 9.99 -17.53
C PRO A 176 13.79 10.10 -15.99
N GLY A 177 14.63 10.99 -15.45
CA GLY A 177 14.64 11.30 -14.01
C GLY A 177 13.43 12.13 -13.56
N THR A 178 12.80 12.85 -14.48
CA THR A 178 11.60 13.67 -14.23
C THR A 178 10.76 13.80 -15.50
N TRP A 179 9.48 14.09 -15.32
CA TRP A 179 8.52 14.48 -16.35
C TRP A 179 7.96 15.87 -16.06
N GLU A 180 7.45 16.58 -17.08
CA GLU A 180 6.76 17.87 -16.88
C GLU A 180 5.55 17.75 -15.96
N SER A 181 4.88 16.59 -15.98
CA SER A 181 3.75 16.27 -15.09
C SER A 181 4.15 15.95 -13.64
N GLY A 182 5.43 16.10 -13.28
CA GLY A 182 5.93 15.80 -11.94
C GLY A 182 5.86 14.31 -11.59
N ASN A 183 5.58 14.02 -10.33
CA ASN A 183 5.66 12.66 -9.76
C ASN A 183 4.39 11.81 -10.01
N THR A 184 3.60 12.17 -11.02
CA THR A 184 2.42 11.40 -11.45
C THR A 184 2.73 10.40 -12.56
N ARG A 185 3.95 10.41 -13.09
CA ARG A 185 4.44 9.46 -14.10
C ARG A 185 5.64 8.68 -13.59
N VAL A 186 5.77 7.46 -14.10
CA VAL A 186 6.89 6.59 -13.73
C VAL A 186 8.21 7.15 -14.25
N THR A 187 9.19 7.25 -13.36
CA THR A 187 10.55 7.76 -13.61
C THR A 187 11.56 6.64 -13.35
N LYS A 188 12.83 6.86 -13.68
CA LYS A 188 13.90 5.93 -13.29
C LYS A 188 13.94 5.71 -11.78
N TRP A 189 13.58 6.72 -10.99
CA TRP A 189 13.55 6.63 -9.54
C TRP A 189 12.37 5.77 -9.04
N ALA A 190 11.23 5.89 -9.70
CA ALA A 190 10.11 4.99 -9.43
C ALA A 190 10.49 3.53 -9.77
N ALA A 191 11.19 3.30 -10.89
CA ALA A 191 11.64 1.97 -11.27
C ALA A 191 12.59 1.36 -10.22
N LEU A 192 13.60 2.10 -9.74
CA LEU A 192 14.50 1.66 -8.67
C LEU A 192 13.73 1.38 -7.37
N ALA A 193 12.82 2.26 -6.98
CA ALA A 193 12.03 2.12 -5.77
C ALA A 193 11.14 0.86 -5.81
N TYR A 194 10.44 0.62 -6.92
CA TYR A 194 9.61 -0.58 -7.10
C TYR A 194 10.44 -1.85 -7.28
N ALA A 195 11.61 -1.78 -7.90
CA ALA A 195 12.55 -2.90 -7.95
C ALA A 195 13.01 -3.30 -6.53
N SER A 196 13.32 -2.32 -5.67
CA SER A 196 13.69 -2.57 -4.28
C SER A 196 12.56 -3.22 -3.48
N ARG A 197 11.31 -2.75 -3.67
CA ARG A 197 10.10 -3.34 -3.06
C ARG A 197 9.89 -4.79 -3.50
N ALA A 198 9.95 -5.05 -4.81
CA ALA A 198 9.72 -6.37 -5.38
C ALA A 198 10.81 -7.37 -4.96
N ALA A 199 12.08 -6.96 -5.03
CA ALA A 199 13.20 -7.79 -4.63
C ALA A 199 13.22 -8.07 -3.12
N LEU A 200 12.91 -7.07 -2.27
CA LEU A 200 12.79 -7.27 -0.83
C LEU A 200 11.65 -8.25 -0.50
N TYR A 201 10.50 -8.05 -1.13
CA TYR A 201 9.36 -8.96 -0.94
C TYR A 201 9.73 -10.39 -1.26
N GLU A 202 10.30 -10.65 -2.43
CA GLU A 202 10.66 -11.99 -2.87
C GLU A 202 11.78 -12.59 -2.01
N GLY A 203 12.82 -11.81 -1.68
CA GLY A 203 13.94 -12.26 -0.88
C GLY A 203 13.51 -12.67 0.54
N THR A 204 12.72 -11.84 1.20
CA THR A 204 12.21 -12.16 2.55
C THR A 204 11.17 -13.28 2.49
N PHE A 205 10.28 -13.29 1.51
CA PHE A 205 9.33 -14.39 1.32
C PHE A 205 10.09 -15.72 1.23
N ARG A 206 11.09 -15.84 0.35
CA ARG A 206 11.89 -17.05 0.20
C ARG A 206 12.60 -17.46 1.49
N LYS A 207 13.20 -16.49 2.17
CA LYS A 207 13.92 -16.74 3.42
C LYS A 207 13.01 -17.35 4.49
N TYR A 208 11.86 -16.74 4.72
CA TYR A 208 10.94 -17.14 5.80
C TYR A 208 10.05 -18.33 5.44
N HIS A 209 9.93 -18.67 4.15
CA HIS A 209 9.23 -19.86 3.67
C HIS A 209 10.17 -21.00 3.27
N GLY A 210 11.48 -20.89 3.60
CA GLY A 210 12.45 -21.96 3.37
C GLY A 210 12.73 -22.27 1.89
N MET A 211 12.57 -21.30 1.01
CA MET A 211 12.85 -21.44 -0.43
C MET A 211 14.30 -21.06 -0.75
N ALA A 212 14.82 -21.60 -1.85
CA ALA A 212 16.18 -21.29 -2.32
C ALA A 212 16.32 -19.84 -2.82
N ASP A 213 17.55 -19.36 -2.94
CA ASP A 213 17.94 -18.10 -3.58
C ASP A 213 17.44 -16.81 -2.89
N ALA A 214 17.04 -16.87 -1.62
CA ALA A 214 16.63 -15.69 -0.84
C ALA A 214 17.65 -14.56 -0.90
N ASP A 215 18.92 -14.88 -0.70
CA ASP A 215 20.03 -13.91 -0.69
C ASP A 215 20.26 -13.21 -2.04
N LYS A 216 19.92 -13.84 -3.16
CA LYS A 216 19.99 -13.24 -4.50
C LYS A 216 19.09 -12.00 -4.55
N TYR A 217 17.85 -12.16 -4.13
CA TYR A 217 16.84 -11.10 -4.16
C TYR A 217 17.11 -10.05 -3.08
N LEU A 218 17.55 -10.44 -1.88
CA LEU A 218 17.92 -9.48 -0.83
C LEU A 218 19.11 -8.61 -1.25
N ARG A 219 20.14 -9.17 -1.90
CA ARG A 219 21.25 -8.38 -2.45
C ARG A 219 20.78 -7.41 -3.53
N GLN A 220 19.87 -7.82 -4.39
CA GLN A 220 19.31 -6.93 -5.40
C GLN A 220 18.47 -5.81 -4.77
N ALA A 221 17.66 -6.12 -3.75
CA ALA A 221 16.91 -5.12 -2.99
C ALA A 221 17.85 -4.08 -2.35
N ALA A 222 18.92 -4.54 -1.70
CA ALA A 222 19.91 -3.66 -1.09
C ALA A 222 20.62 -2.79 -2.14
N ALA A 223 21.01 -3.35 -3.29
CA ALA A 223 21.72 -2.63 -4.35
C ALA A 223 20.84 -1.54 -4.97
N THR A 224 19.62 -1.88 -5.38
CA THR A 224 18.69 -0.92 -6.01
C THR A 224 18.24 0.18 -5.04
N ALA A 225 17.97 -0.19 -3.78
CA ALA A 225 17.63 0.82 -2.77
C ALA A 225 18.83 1.73 -2.45
N LYS A 226 20.05 1.19 -2.42
CA LYS A 226 21.27 1.97 -2.21
C LYS A 226 21.50 2.97 -3.34
N GLU A 227 21.34 2.55 -4.59
CA GLU A 227 21.43 3.42 -5.77
C GLU A 227 20.41 4.56 -5.67
N PHE A 228 19.16 4.26 -5.31
CA PHE A 228 18.16 5.29 -5.08
C PHE A 228 18.59 6.26 -3.97
N ILE A 229 19.04 5.78 -2.80
CA ILE A 229 19.45 6.61 -1.67
C ILE A 229 20.60 7.53 -2.04
N THR A 230 21.55 7.04 -2.85
CA THR A 230 22.78 7.78 -3.19
C THR A 230 22.57 8.80 -4.30
N ASP A 231 21.79 8.46 -5.32
CA ASP A 231 21.77 9.16 -6.59
C ASP A 231 20.47 9.93 -6.86
N SER A 232 19.39 9.64 -6.11
CA SER A 232 18.11 10.31 -6.34
C SER A 232 18.05 11.71 -5.70
N PRO A 233 17.20 12.60 -6.23
CA PRO A 233 16.97 13.92 -5.63
C PRO A 233 15.99 13.86 -4.44
N PHE A 234 15.49 12.69 -4.06
CA PHE A 234 14.47 12.55 -3.03
C PHE A 234 15.05 12.53 -1.62
N TYR A 235 14.36 13.20 -0.72
CA TYR A 235 14.67 13.25 0.70
C TYR A 235 13.37 13.33 1.52
N LEU A 236 13.44 13.14 2.84
CA LEU A 236 12.27 13.16 3.70
C LEU A 236 11.75 14.59 3.87
N TYR A 237 10.44 14.77 3.80
CA TYR A 237 9.79 16.04 4.07
C TYR A 237 9.81 16.34 5.58
N GLU A 238 10.40 17.48 5.95
CA GLU A 238 10.61 17.90 7.35
C GLU A 238 9.98 19.26 7.67
N GLU A 239 9.29 19.88 6.71
CA GLU A 239 8.68 21.21 6.88
C GLU A 239 7.31 21.12 7.57
N GLY A 240 6.86 22.25 8.13
CA GLY A 240 5.56 22.34 8.80
C GLY A 240 5.56 21.90 10.27
N ALA A 241 4.38 21.93 10.85
CA ALA A 241 4.19 21.57 12.27
C ALA A 241 4.05 20.04 12.46
N GLU A 242 3.45 19.37 11.48
CA GLU A 242 3.16 17.94 11.47
C GLU A 242 3.68 17.30 10.17
N PRO A 243 5.01 17.31 9.93
CA PRO A 243 5.57 16.97 8.61
C PRO A 243 5.20 15.57 8.15
N TYR A 244 5.06 14.61 9.06
CA TYR A 244 4.62 13.27 8.71
C TYR A 244 3.17 13.25 8.22
N ARG A 245 2.25 13.88 8.94
CA ARG A 245 0.82 13.87 8.60
C ARG A 245 0.52 14.75 7.38
N GLU A 246 1.26 15.86 7.20
CA GLU A 246 1.09 16.76 6.06
C GLU A 246 1.33 16.09 4.70
N LEU A 247 2.11 15.01 4.65
CA LEU A 247 2.26 14.18 3.45
C LEU A 247 0.91 13.66 2.91
N PHE A 248 -0.05 13.39 3.79
CA PHE A 248 -1.23 12.60 3.47
C PHE A 248 -2.52 13.40 3.33
N TYR A 249 -2.59 14.61 3.88
CA TYR A 249 -3.77 15.47 3.73
C TYR A 249 -3.56 16.67 2.80
N SER A 250 -2.33 16.97 2.41
CA SER A 250 -2.04 18.03 1.44
C SER A 250 -2.67 17.72 0.09
N GLU A 251 -3.27 18.71 -0.56
CA GLU A 251 -3.88 18.53 -1.88
C GLU A 251 -2.84 18.05 -2.91
N ASN A 252 -1.66 18.66 -2.91
CA ASN A 252 -0.56 18.26 -3.80
C ASN A 252 0.49 17.47 -3.03
N ALA A 253 0.98 16.40 -3.62
CA ALA A 253 2.04 15.58 -3.08
C ALA A 253 3.31 16.39 -2.79
N LYS A 254 3.99 16.10 -1.67
CA LYS A 254 5.28 16.69 -1.33
C LYS A 254 6.37 16.07 -2.22
N THR A 255 6.70 16.74 -3.33
CA THR A 255 7.54 16.19 -4.40
C THR A 255 8.97 15.89 -4.00
N CYS A 256 9.44 16.43 -2.86
CA CYS A 256 10.74 16.09 -2.30
C CYS A 256 10.82 14.67 -1.71
N GLU A 257 9.70 14.10 -1.26
CA GLU A 257 9.65 12.75 -0.69
C GLU A 257 8.84 11.77 -1.53
N VAL A 258 7.76 12.23 -2.17
CA VAL A 258 6.85 11.38 -2.95
C VAL A 258 7.45 11.06 -4.30
N VAL A 259 7.73 9.79 -4.55
CA VAL A 259 8.36 9.29 -5.79
C VAL A 259 7.33 9.04 -6.89
N LEU A 260 6.17 8.50 -6.51
CA LEU A 260 5.04 8.28 -7.41
C LEU A 260 3.72 8.49 -6.66
N CYS A 261 2.81 9.26 -7.25
CA CYS A 261 1.46 9.43 -6.74
C CYS A 261 0.41 9.32 -7.84
N ARG A 262 -0.82 9.01 -7.43
CA ARG A 262 -2.01 9.15 -8.26
C ARG A 262 -2.65 10.49 -7.96
N ARG A 263 -2.80 11.32 -9.00
CA ARG A 263 -3.39 12.64 -8.86
C ARG A 263 -4.90 12.57 -8.76
N TYR A 264 -5.44 13.37 -7.86
CA TYR A 264 -6.85 13.67 -7.72
C TYR A 264 -7.08 15.16 -7.85
N ASP A 265 -8.10 15.57 -8.64
CA ASP A 265 -8.36 16.98 -8.89
C ASP A 265 -9.87 17.18 -9.14
N LYS A 266 -10.51 17.91 -8.25
CA LYS A 266 -11.96 18.23 -8.33
C LYS A 266 -12.34 19.00 -9.58
N ALA A 267 -11.43 19.81 -10.14
CA ALA A 267 -11.72 20.55 -11.37
C ALA A 267 -11.96 19.62 -12.56
N PHE A 268 -11.40 18.40 -12.52
CA PHE A 268 -11.64 17.34 -13.51
C PHE A 268 -12.64 16.28 -13.04
N GLY A 269 -13.34 16.51 -11.93
CA GLY A 269 -14.29 15.55 -11.38
C GLY A 269 -13.66 14.29 -10.78
N ILE A 270 -12.36 14.32 -10.46
CA ILE A 270 -11.62 13.18 -9.92
C ILE A 270 -11.38 13.42 -8.44
N SER A 271 -12.03 12.61 -7.60
CA SER A 271 -11.96 12.72 -6.14
C SER A 271 -12.00 11.35 -5.48
N HIS A 272 -11.78 11.30 -4.16
CA HIS A 272 -11.83 10.07 -3.38
C HIS A 272 -12.52 10.27 -2.03
N SER A 273 -12.81 9.16 -1.33
CA SER A 273 -13.56 9.16 -0.07
C SER A 273 -12.71 8.71 1.14
N VAL A 274 -11.39 8.61 1.03
CA VAL A 274 -10.55 8.03 2.10
C VAL A 274 -10.77 8.72 3.46
N PRO A 275 -10.73 10.08 3.60
CA PRO A 275 -10.97 10.71 4.89
C PRO A 275 -12.38 10.48 5.44
N TYR A 276 -13.38 10.45 4.55
CA TYR A 276 -14.76 10.13 4.89
C TYR A 276 -14.90 8.68 5.38
N ASN A 277 -14.30 7.73 4.66
CA ASN A 277 -14.36 6.31 5.02
C ASN A 277 -13.69 6.03 6.37
N ILE A 278 -12.57 6.69 6.67
CA ILE A 278 -11.92 6.60 7.97
C ILE A 278 -12.88 7.03 9.09
N LYS A 279 -13.48 8.19 8.93
CA LYS A 279 -14.32 8.82 9.97
C LYS A 279 -15.66 8.08 10.14
N PHE A 280 -16.36 7.76 9.05
CA PHE A 280 -17.70 7.17 9.09
C PHE A 280 -17.70 5.64 8.94
N GLY A 281 -16.63 5.04 8.42
CA GLY A 281 -16.40 3.59 8.43
C GLY A 281 -15.96 3.03 9.77
N ARG A 282 -15.78 3.89 10.79
CA ARG A 282 -15.30 3.52 12.11
C ARG A 282 -13.94 2.83 12.07
N THR A 283 -13.09 3.14 11.06
CA THR A 283 -11.74 2.61 10.99
C THR A 283 -11.02 2.86 12.31
N SER A 284 -10.35 1.84 12.80
CA SER A 284 -9.69 1.86 14.10
C SER A 284 -8.34 1.17 13.99
N LEU A 285 -7.34 1.70 14.67
CA LEU A 285 -6.07 1.00 14.85
C LEU A 285 -6.18 0.02 16.03
N THR A 286 -5.32 -0.98 16.05
CA THR A 286 -5.35 -1.99 17.11
C THR A 286 -4.37 -1.66 18.23
N ARG A 287 -4.61 -2.18 19.43
CA ARG A 287 -3.65 -2.10 20.52
C ARG A 287 -2.30 -2.69 20.16
N ARG A 288 -2.29 -3.80 19.39
CA ARG A 288 -1.07 -4.40 18.88
C ARG A 288 -0.25 -3.42 18.07
N PHE A 289 -0.88 -2.67 17.18
CA PHE A 289 -0.22 -1.62 16.42
C PHE A 289 0.26 -0.47 17.33
N MET A 290 -0.59 0.01 18.26
CA MET A 290 -0.26 1.11 19.16
C MET A 290 0.98 0.82 20.03
N ASN A 291 1.21 -0.44 20.40
CA ASN A 291 2.36 -0.86 21.18
C ASN A 291 3.70 -0.85 20.39
N HIS A 292 3.66 -0.68 19.06
CA HIS A 292 4.88 -0.47 18.27
C HIS A 292 5.46 0.94 18.44
N TYR A 293 4.66 1.93 18.84
CA TYR A 293 5.19 3.26 19.14
C TYR A 293 6.06 3.22 20.38
N LEU A 294 7.26 3.78 20.30
CA LEU A 294 8.15 3.99 21.44
C LEU A 294 7.69 5.17 22.29
N MET A 295 8.33 5.38 23.43
CA MET A 295 8.31 6.66 24.14
C MET A 295 9.14 7.68 23.37
N ALA A 296 8.92 8.96 23.57
CA ALA A 296 9.63 10.05 22.90
C ALA A 296 11.16 10.04 23.14
N ASP A 297 11.60 9.49 24.26
CA ASP A 297 13.02 9.31 24.59
C ASP A 297 13.66 8.07 23.92
N GLY A 298 12.86 7.27 23.19
CA GLY A 298 13.26 6.06 22.52
C GLY A 298 13.15 4.79 23.37
N SER A 299 12.73 4.88 24.63
CA SER A 299 12.47 3.71 25.47
C SER A 299 11.19 2.97 25.02
N ARG A 300 11.09 1.70 25.36
CA ARG A 300 9.93 0.87 25.02
C ARG A 300 8.76 1.18 25.92
N PHE A 301 7.60 1.44 25.34
CA PHE A 301 6.36 1.63 26.11
C PHE A 301 6.00 0.38 26.91
N THR A 302 6.20 -0.79 26.32
CA THR A 302 5.89 -2.10 26.92
C THR A 302 6.82 -2.52 28.03
N ASP A 303 7.89 -1.76 28.29
CA ASP A 303 8.77 -1.96 29.47
C ASP A 303 8.28 -1.15 30.69
N LYS A 304 7.25 -0.30 30.55
CA LYS A 304 6.70 0.46 31.68
C LYS A 304 5.83 -0.42 32.56
N GLU A 305 5.96 -0.27 33.86
CA GLU A 305 5.08 -0.94 34.81
C GLU A 305 3.61 -0.51 34.58
N GLY A 306 2.71 -1.48 34.49
CA GLY A 306 1.28 -1.26 34.31
C GLY A 306 0.85 -0.83 32.90
N TRP A 307 1.70 -0.93 31.90
CA TRP A 307 1.38 -0.53 30.53
C TRP A 307 0.14 -1.23 29.96
N GLU A 308 -0.14 -2.47 30.38
CA GLU A 308 -1.32 -3.22 29.91
C GLU A 308 -2.64 -2.59 30.31
N THR A 309 -2.68 -1.94 31.47
CA THR A 309 -3.91 -1.38 32.05
C THR A 309 -3.90 0.15 32.10
N MET A 310 -2.97 0.78 31.39
CA MET A 310 -2.85 2.23 31.33
C MET A 310 -4.06 2.84 30.61
N PRO A 311 -4.72 3.87 31.21
CA PRO A 311 -5.85 4.56 30.56
C PRO A 311 -5.42 5.24 29.25
N TYR A 312 -6.35 5.39 28.31
CA TYR A 312 -6.13 6.02 27.01
C TYR A 312 -5.43 7.39 27.11
N SER A 313 -5.90 8.24 28.01
CA SER A 313 -5.35 9.58 28.20
C SER A 313 -3.91 9.60 28.70
N GLU A 314 -3.45 8.54 29.35
CA GLU A 314 -2.08 8.39 29.85
C GLU A 314 -1.20 7.63 28.83
N GLU A 315 -1.71 6.54 28.23
CA GLU A 315 -0.94 5.71 27.29
C GLU A 315 -0.52 6.46 26.02
N THR A 316 -1.24 7.53 25.68
CA THR A 316 -0.96 8.37 24.50
C THR A 316 0.06 9.49 24.78
N GLN A 317 0.47 9.69 26.04
CA GLN A 317 1.38 10.78 26.40
C GLN A 317 2.85 10.40 26.30
N GLY A 318 3.67 11.35 25.87
CA GLY A 318 5.11 11.19 25.83
C GLY A 318 5.59 10.11 24.85
N ARG A 319 4.78 9.77 23.86
CA ARG A 319 5.07 8.75 22.84
C ARG A 319 5.79 9.35 21.63
N ASP A 320 6.25 8.49 20.75
CA ASP A 320 6.74 8.86 19.41
C ASP A 320 5.82 9.93 18.79
N PRO A 321 6.35 11.09 18.36
CA PRO A 321 5.53 12.19 17.83
C PRO A 321 4.64 11.82 16.65
N ARG A 322 4.97 10.76 15.90
CA ARG A 322 4.12 10.26 14.82
C ARG A 322 2.80 9.67 15.32
N MET A 323 2.73 9.21 16.58
CA MET A 323 1.50 8.70 17.16
C MET A 323 0.40 9.76 17.13
N ALA A 324 0.68 10.98 17.62
CA ALA A 324 -0.27 12.09 17.60
C ALA A 324 -0.57 12.63 16.18
N GLN A 325 0.23 12.27 15.18
CA GLN A 325 0.01 12.57 13.78
C GLN A 325 -0.74 11.43 13.03
N THR A 326 -0.94 10.30 13.69
CA THR A 326 -1.63 9.13 13.13
C THR A 326 -2.96 8.85 13.82
N VAL A 327 -3.04 9.07 15.14
CA VAL A 327 -4.16 8.71 16.01
C VAL A 327 -4.71 9.96 16.68
N LEU A 328 -6.02 10.02 16.87
CA LEU A 328 -6.70 11.06 17.60
C LEU A 328 -6.27 11.00 19.08
N CYS A 329 -5.21 11.71 19.44
CA CYS A 329 -4.71 11.84 20.81
C CYS A 329 -5.28 13.10 21.50
N PRO A 330 -5.22 13.20 22.83
CA PRO A 330 -5.58 14.42 23.56
C PRO A 330 -4.93 15.67 22.97
N GLY A 331 -5.73 16.74 22.81
CA GLY A 331 -5.28 18.00 22.20
C GLY A 331 -5.35 18.06 20.67
N TYR A 332 -5.76 16.98 19.99
CA TYR A 332 -5.90 16.99 18.54
C TYR A 332 -6.89 18.04 18.05
N LYS A 333 -6.48 18.78 17.02
CA LYS A 333 -7.36 19.68 16.26
C LYS A 333 -7.37 19.25 14.79
N GLN A 334 -8.57 19.14 14.23
CA GLN A 334 -8.69 18.91 12.80
C GLN A 334 -8.10 20.09 12.03
N VAL A 335 -7.58 19.86 10.84
CA VAL A 335 -7.01 20.92 10.00
C VAL A 335 -8.01 22.06 9.83
N GLU A 336 -7.56 23.31 10.07
CA GLU A 336 -8.35 24.55 10.09
C GLU A 336 -9.34 24.68 11.27
N ALA A 337 -9.47 23.67 12.15
CA ALA A 337 -10.32 23.79 13.33
C ALA A 337 -9.63 24.56 14.46
N THR A 338 -10.41 25.36 15.18
CA THR A 338 -9.95 26.10 16.37
C THR A 338 -10.18 25.33 17.67
N THR A 339 -11.10 24.36 17.64
CA THR A 339 -11.49 23.56 18.80
C THR A 339 -10.82 22.19 18.79
N VAL A 340 -10.57 21.64 19.98
CA VAL A 340 -10.10 20.27 20.15
C VAL A 340 -11.19 19.28 19.74
N THR A 341 -10.81 18.23 19.03
CA THR A 341 -11.67 17.09 18.73
C THR A 341 -11.43 16.02 19.78
N ARG A 342 -12.48 15.63 20.49
CA ARG A 342 -12.42 14.64 21.55
C ARG A 342 -12.60 13.23 21.01
N ASN A 343 -11.93 12.29 21.63
CA ASN A 343 -12.17 10.88 21.38
C ASN A 343 -13.45 10.44 22.12
N THR A 344 -14.45 10.05 21.37
CA THR A 344 -15.75 9.61 21.91
C THR A 344 -15.90 8.09 21.93
N LEU A 345 -14.82 7.34 21.71
CA LEU A 345 -14.84 5.87 21.52
C LEU A 345 -15.81 5.39 20.43
N SER A 346 -16.10 6.24 19.45
CA SER A 346 -17.01 5.90 18.34
C SER A 346 -16.41 4.89 17.38
N SER A 347 -15.10 4.69 17.40
CA SER A 347 -14.38 3.70 16.62
C SER A 347 -14.39 2.31 17.29
N HIS A 348 -14.07 1.25 16.54
CA HIS A 348 -14.17 -0.13 17.05
C HIS A 348 -13.22 -0.46 18.21
N THR A 349 -12.10 0.22 18.31
CA THR A 349 -11.05 -0.06 19.31
C THR A 349 -10.76 1.11 20.23
N GLY A 350 -11.36 2.28 19.98
CA GLY A 350 -11.02 3.53 20.66
C GLY A 350 -9.78 4.25 20.09
N TYR A 351 -9.05 3.66 19.14
CA TYR A 351 -7.90 4.29 18.47
C TYR A 351 -8.29 4.76 17.07
N GLU A 352 -8.89 5.95 17.00
CA GLU A 352 -9.35 6.56 15.74
C GLU A 352 -8.16 7.12 14.94
N PRO A 353 -7.94 6.71 13.67
CA PRO A 353 -6.86 7.27 12.86
C PRO A 353 -7.22 8.65 12.30
N ILE A 354 -6.21 9.52 12.22
CA ILE A 354 -6.31 10.87 11.66
C ILE A 354 -5.34 11.14 10.52
N LYS A 355 -4.49 10.17 10.17
CA LYS A 355 -3.37 10.33 9.23
C LYS A 355 -3.76 10.98 7.90
N PHE A 356 -4.90 10.58 7.32
CA PHE A 356 -5.40 11.10 6.06
C PHE A 356 -6.53 12.14 6.23
N VAL A 357 -6.90 12.46 7.47
CA VAL A 357 -8.02 13.36 7.75
C VAL A 357 -7.54 14.81 7.67
N GLY A 358 -7.94 15.50 6.62
CA GLY A 358 -7.67 16.92 6.40
C GLY A 358 -8.74 17.82 7.04
N THR A 359 -9.25 18.80 6.26
CA THR A 359 -10.28 19.72 6.69
C THR A 359 -11.65 19.03 6.89
N ALA A 360 -12.56 19.69 7.61
CA ALA A 360 -13.93 19.20 7.75
C ALA A 360 -14.62 19.04 6.38
N ALA A 361 -14.38 19.96 5.45
CA ALA A 361 -14.95 19.90 4.11
C ALA A 361 -14.55 18.63 3.34
N ASN A 362 -13.32 18.15 3.53
CA ASN A 362 -12.81 16.96 2.84
C ASN A 362 -13.15 15.64 3.53
N SER A 363 -13.56 15.66 4.80
CA SER A 363 -13.78 14.45 5.61
C SER A 363 -15.22 14.17 6.02
N THR A 364 -16.15 15.11 5.81
CA THR A 364 -17.56 14.94 6.20
C THR A 364 -18.49 14.58 5.03
N THR A 365 -17.99 14.63 3.81
CA THR A 365 -18.76 14.29 2.60
C THR A 365 -17.99 13.24 1.78
N SER A 366 -18.70 12.18 1.37
CA SER A 366 -18.13 11.16 0.49
C SER A 366 -17.76 11.78 -0.87
N GLY A 367 -16.61 11.44 -1.41
CA GLY A 367 -16.10 11.99 -2.67
C GLY A 367 -15.65 13.44 -2.59
N ALA A 368 -15.38 13.98 -1.38
CA ALA A 368 -14.98 15.36 -1.22
C ALA A 368 -13.47 15.58 -1.14
N ALA A 369 -12.67 14.54 -1.03
CA ALA A 369 -11.21 14.65 -0.96
C ALA A 369 -10.56 14.64 -2.35
N SER A 370 -9.52 15.46 -2.51
CA SER A 370 -8.71 15.56 -3.74
C SER A 370 -7.20 15.58 -3.45
N SER A 371 -6.80 15.16 -2.25
CA SER A 371 -5.37 14.99 -1.96
C SER A 371 -4.77 13.91 -2.85
N ASP A 372 -3.57 14.16 -3.39
CA ASP A 372 -2.84 13.17 -4.18
C ASP A 372 -2.59 11.91 -3.36
N TRP A 373 -2.81 10.74 -3.98
CA TRP A 373 -2.61 9.45 -3.32
C TRP A 373 -1.19 8.94 -3.52
N ILE A 374 -0.45 8.80 -2.42
CA ILE A 374 0.95 8.35 -2.44
C ILE A 374 0.99 6.84 -2.73
N LEU A 375 1.72 6.45 -3.77
CA LEU A 375 1.95 5.06 -4.17
C LEU A 375 3.36 4.57 -3.79
N MET A 376 4.32 5.50 -3.78
CA MET A 376 5.71 5.25 -3.42
C MET A 376 6.35 6.54 -2.90
N ARG A 377 7.09 6.45 -1.79
CA ARG A 377 7.86 7.55 -1.22
C ARG A 377 9.23 7.10 -0.72
N ALA A 378 10.16 8.05 -0.59
CA ALA A 378 11.56 7.78 -0.24
C ALA A 378 11.73 7.00 1.07
N ALA A 379 10.88 7.27 2.08
CA ALA A 379 10.94 6.57 3.36
C ALA A 379 10.81 5.06 3.23
N GLU A 380 9.96 4.58 2.30
CA GLU A 380 9.87 3.13 2.05
C GLU A 380 11.17 2.56 1.48
N VAL A 381 11.83 3.29 0.57
CA VAL A 381 13.10 2.83 -0.02
C VAL A 381 14.20 2.75 1.05
N TYR A 382 14.21 3.71 1.99
CA TYR A 382 15.12 3.68 3.14
C TYR A 382 14.88 2.45 4.02
N LEU A 383 13.61 2.12 4.28
CA LEU A 383 13.24 0.92 5.03
C LEU A 383 13.58 -0.36 4.26
N ASN A 384 13.37 -0.38 2.93
CA ASN A 384 13.70 -1.53 2.10
C ASN A 384 15.21 -1.82 2.13
N TYR A 385 16.05 -0.77 2.09
CA TYR A 385 17.50 -0.91 2.22
C TYR A 385 17.90 -1.50 3.57
N ALA A 386 17.46 -0.84 4.66
CA ALA A 386 17.81 -1.26 6.02
C ALA A 386 17.40 -2.71 6.28
N GLU A 387 16.20 -3.10 5.87
CA GLU A 387 15.70 -4.46 6.04
C GLU A 387 16.50 -5.47 5.21
N ALA A 388 16.80 -5.16 3.94
CA ALA A 388 17.55 -6.06 3.08
C ALA A 388 18.96 -6.37 3.63
N VAL A 389 19.70 -5.36 4.07
CA VAL A 389 21.06 -5.58 4.63
C VAL A 389 21.02 -6.25 6.00
N ALA A 390 19.98 -5.99 6.81
CA ALA A 390 19.79 -6.68 8.09
C ALA A 390 19.45 -8.16 7.88
N GLU A 391 18.55 -8.46 6.95
CA GLU A 391 18.17 -9.84 6.61
C GLU A 391 19.32 -10.64 5.97
N LEU A 392 20.25 -9.97 5.27
CA LEU A 392 21.50 -10.56 4.79
C LEU A 392 22.54 -10.79 5.91
N GLY A 393 22.36 -10.19 7.08
CA GLY A 393 23.35 -10.23 8.16
C GLY A 393 24.59 -9.39 7.90
N THR A 394 24.51 -8.37 7.04
CA THR A 394 25.64 -7.50 6.66
C THR A 394 25.47 -6.07 7.13
N ILE A 395 24.43 -5.77 7.88
CA ILE A 395 24.08 -4.42 8.34
C ILE A 395 25.19 -3.82 9.23
N THR A 396 25.46 -2.55 9.02
CA THR A 396 26.37 -1.74 9.83
C THR A 396 25.64 -0.54 10.44
N GLN A 397 26.24 0.13 11.42
CA GLN A 397 25.68 1.37 11.96
C GLN A 397 25.54 2.44 10.87
N ASN A 398 26.50 2.53 9.94
CA ASN A 398 26.40 3.47 8.81
C ASN A 398 25.19 3.20 7.91
N ASP A 399 24.82 1.93 7.72
CA ASP A 399 23.63 1.59 6.92
C ASP A 399 22.34 2.09 7.59
N LEU A 400 22.28 2.03 8.93
CA LEU A 400 21.19 2.62 9.70
C LEU A 400 21.15 4.15 9.55
N GLU A 401 22.31 4.83 9.63
CA GLU A 401 22.41 6.30 9.56
C GLU A 401 21.97 6.87 8.22
N ILE A 402 22.25 6.18 7.12
CA ILE A 402 21.86 6.64 5.77
C ILE A 402 20.45 6.21 5.35
N SER A 403 19.72 5.53 6.22
CA SER A 403 18.40 4.96 5.91
C SER A 403 17.41 5.17 7.06
N VAL A 404 17.12 4.14 7.85
CA VAL A 404 16.06 4.15 8.86
C VAL A 404 16.24 5.23 9.93
N ASN A 405 17.49 5.60 10.28
CA ASN A 405 17.75 6.65 11.26
C ASN A 405 17.39 8.06 10.72
N LEU A 406 17.35 8.26 9.41
CA LEU A 406 16.80 9.50 8.82
C LEU A 406 15.29 9.62 9.08
N ILE A 407 14.56 8.51 9.02
CA ILE A 407 13.12 8.48 9.34
C ILE A 407 12.89 8.83 10.82
N ARG A 408 13.66 8.22 11.73
CA ARG A 408 13.61 8.54 13.17
C ARG A 408 13.97 9.99 13.45
N LYS A 409 14.99 10.51 12.77
CA LYS A 409 15.41 11.93 12.89
C LYS A 409 14.27 12.88 12.49
N ARG A 410 13.59 12.64 11.36
CA ARG A 410 12.40 13.43 10.96
C ARG A 410 11.33 13.41 12.05
N ALA A 411 11.11 12.24 12.67
CA ALA A 411 10.16 12.07 13.77
C ALA A 411 10.67 12.64 15.11
N LYS A 412 11.86 13.22 15.16
CA LYS A 412 12.55 13.69 16.38
C LYS A 412 12.78 12.57 17.39
N MET A 413 12.95 11.34 16.91
CA MET A 413 13.24 10.14 17.70
C MET A 413 14.75 9.83 17.70
N THR A 414 15.21 9.17 18.75
CA THR A 414 16.57 8.63 18.81
C THR A 414 16.75 7.56 17.74
N GLY A 415 17.87 7.64 16.98
CA GLY A 415 18.24 6.63 15.99
C GLY A 415 18.47 5.24 16.60
N ILE A 416 18.36 4.21 15.77
CA ILE A 416 18.70 2.83 16.15
C ILE A 416 20.22 2.74 16.32
N ASP A 417 20.65 2.28 17.48
CA ASP A 417 22.02 1.87 17.77
C ASP A 417 22.10 0.34 17.56
N LEU A 418 22.88 -0.08 16.58
CA LEU A 418 22.98 -1.48 16.18
C LEU A 418 23.38 -2.37 17.36
N THR A 419 24.41 -1.95 18.10
CA THR A 419 24.95 -2.74 19.22
C THR A 419 23.92 -2.90 20.34
N LYS A 420 23.19 -1.84 20.68
CA LYS A 420 22.16 -1.88 21.72
C LYS A 420 20.95 -2.72 21.29
N ALA A 421 20.50 -2.54 20.04
CA ALA A 421 19.37 -3.30 19.50
C ALA A 421 19.67 -4.82 19.56
N ASP A 422 20.83 -5.23 19.09
CA ASP A 422 21.22 -6.64 19.05
C ASP A 422 21.55 -7.23 20.44
N ALA A 423 22.05 -6.41 21.36
CA ALA A 423 22.30 -6.84 22.74
C ALA A 423 21.03 -7.09 23.56
N SER A 424 19.92 -6.41 23.20
CA SER A 424 18.65 -6.50 23.93
C SER A 424 17.47 -6.48 22.97
N PRO A 425 17.21 -7.57 22.23
CA PRO A 425 16.01 -7.68 21.39
C PRO A 425 14.74 -7.41 22.21
N ASP A 426 13.79 -6.68 21.63
CA ASP A 426 12.54 -6.32 22.31
C ASP A 426 11.69 -7.57 22.58
N PRO A 427 11.37 -7.90 23.85
CA PRO A 427 10.55 -9.07 24.20
C PRO A 427 9.14 -9.01 23.57
N TYR A 428 8.51 -7.84 23.53
CA TYR A 428 7.20 -7.66 22.92
C TYR A 428 7.24 -7.94 21.41
N LEU A 429 8.28 -7.46 20.71
CA LEU A 429 8.43 -7.73 19.28
C LEU A 429 8.82 -9.18 18.99
N LEU A 430 9.57 -9.84 19.86
CA LEU A 430 9.84 -11.28 19.75
C LEU A 430 8.54 -12.10 19.84
N GLU A 431 7.60 -11.66 20.66
CA GLU A 431 6.28 -12.25 20.76
C GLU A 431 5.42 -11.92 19.51
N CYS A 432 5.53 -10.69 19.00
CA CYS A 432 4.85 -10.27 17.77
C CYS A 432 5.34 -10.99 16.52
N TYR A 433 6.63 -11.31 16.45
CA TYR A 433 7.31 -11.88 15.29
C TYR A 433 8.12 -13.14 15.66
N PRO A 434 7.43 -14.23 16.08
CA PRO A 434 8.11 -15.44 16.57
C PRO A 434 8.94 -16.14 15.48
N ASN A 435 8.63 -15.93 14.19
CA ASN A 435 9.37 -16.50 13.07
C ASN A 435 10.59 -15.67 12.65
N VAL A 436 10.87 -14.54 13.32
CA VAL A 436 12.06 -13.74 13.01
C VAL A 436 13.32 -14.58 13.07
N THR A 437 14.21 -14.43 12.09
CA THR A 437 15.49 -15.17 12.04
C THR A 437 16.28 -14.94 13.32
N LYS A 438 16.61 -16.02 14.02
CA LYS A 438 17.47 -15.99 15.22
C LYS A 438 18.92 -15.90 14.78
N SER A 439 19.51 -14.72 14.91
CA SER A 439 20.88 -14.39 14.49
C SER A 439 21.48 -13.33 15.41
N ALA A 440 22.73 -12.94 15.17
CA ALA A 440 23.35 -11.81 15.85
C ALA A 440 22.58 -10.49 15.62
N HIS A 441 21.78 -10.39 14.56
CA HIS A 441 21.03 -9.21 14.14
C HIS A 441 19.52 -9.31 14.40
N THR A 442 19.07 -10.26 15.24
CA THR A 442 17.65 -10.39 15.58
C THR A 442 17.08 -9.08 16.12
N GLY A 443 17.81 -8.39 16.98
CA GLY A 443 17.34 -7.16 17.61
C GLY A 443 17.13 -6.03 16.61
N VAL A 444 18.10 -5.79 15.74
CA VAL A 444 17.98 -4.73 14.72
C VAL A 444 16.92 -5.06 13.66
N ILE A 445 16.74 -6.33 13.29
CA ILE A 445 15.65 -6.74 12.38
C ILE A 445 14.29 -6.38 13.00
N LEU A 446 14.09 -6.65 14.28
CA LEU A 446 12.86 -6.30 14.99
C LEU A 446 12.63 -4.78 15.05
N GLU A 447 13.69 -4.00 15.32
CA GLU A 447 13.57 -2.53 15.33
C GLU A 447 13.24 -1.95 13.93
N ILE A 448 13.78 -2.54 12.86
CA ILE A 448 13.44 -2.14 11.48
C ILE A 448 11.99 -2.52 11.15
N ARG A 449 11.51 -3.69 11.60
CA ARG A 449 10.10 -4.08 11.46
C ARG A 449 9.16 -3.16 12.24
N ARG A 450 9.55 -2.73 13.45
CA ARG A 450 8.85 -1.70 14.24
C ARG A 450 8.74 -0.41 13.44
N GLU A 451 9.88 0.09 12.96
CA GLU A 451 9.94 1.35 12.23
C GLU A 451 9.08 1.31 10.96
N ARG A 452 9.15 0.20 10.22
CA ARG A 452 8.32 -0.01 9.04
C ARG A 452 6.83 -0.04 9.39
N THR A 453 6.45 -0.70 10.48
CA THR A 453 5.06 -0.78 10.94
C THR A 453 4.50 0.60 11.30
N VAL A 454 5.27 1.40 12.04
CA VAL A 454 4.87 2.75 12.44
C VAL A 454 4.82 3.71 11.26
N GLU A 455 5.87 3.69 10.43
CA GLU A 455 6.04 4.65 9.34
C GLU A 455 5.04 4.45 8.21
N LEU A 456 4.77 3.19 7.80
CA LEU A 456 3.96 2.88 6.62
C LEU A 456 2.52 2.46 6.95
N VAL A 457 2.03 2.71 8.17
CA VAL A 457 0.65 2.34 8.53
C VAL A 457 -0.36 2.91 7.56
N MET A 458 -1.30 2.08 7.10
CA MET A 458 -2.38 2.43 6.17
C MET A 458 -1.91 2.92 4.78
N GLU A 459 -0.67 2.65 4.40
CA GLU A 459 -0.10 2.97 3.08
C GLU A 459 0.22 1.69 2.28
N PRO A 460 0.25 1.76 0.91
CA PRO A 460 0.90 0.72 0.12
C PRO A 460 2.43 0.67 0.39
N PRO A 461 3.06 -0.50 0.46
CA PRO A 461 2.49 -1.84 0.47
C PRO A 461 1.87 -2.14 1.84
N TYR A 462 0.62 -2.54 1.86
CA TYR A 462 -0.13 -2.70 3.10
C TYR A 462 0.47 -3.75 4.03
N ARG A 463 0.22 -3.59 5.33
CA ARG A 463 0.72 -4.41 6.43
C ARG A 463 0.61 -5.92 6.21
N SER A 464 -0.49 -6.39 5.62
CA SER A 464 -0.72 -7.80 5.33
C SER A 464 0.41 -8.43 4.50
N TRP A 465 0.95 -7.68 3.54
CA TRP A 465 2.03 -8.18 2.69
C TRP A 465 3.37 -8.33 3.43
N ASP A 466 3.62 -7.47 4.41
CA ASP A 466 4.76 -7.63 5.31
C ASP A 466 4.61 -8.90 6.17
N LEU A 467 3.43 -9.13 6.74
CA LEU A 467 3.15 -10.34 7.51
C LEU A 467 3.26 -11.61 6.66
N PHE A 468 2.79 -11.58 5.39
CA PHE A 468 2.92 -12.71 4.48
C PHE A 468 4.37 -13.04 4.17
N ARG A 469 5.18 -12.05 3.76
CA ARG A 469 6.57 -12.29 3.40
C ARG A 469 7.46 -12.68 4.60
N TRP A 470 7.08 -12.27 5.81
CA TRP A 470 7.76 -12.68 7.05
C TRP A 470 7.23 -14.00 7.63
N ASN A 471 6.24 -14.62 7.00
CA ASN A 471 5.53 -15.82 7.48
C ASN A 471 4.92 -15.64 8.88
N GLU A 472 4.39 -14.46 9.17
CA GLU A 472 3.85 -14.09 10.49
C GLU A 472 2.31 -14.01 10.52
N CYS A 473 1.61 -14.23 9.40
CA CYS A 473 0.14 -14.07 9.34
C CYS A 473 -0.58 -14.93 10.36
N LYS A 474 -0.25 -16.21 10.46
CA LYS A 474 -0.91 -17.13 11.38
C LYS A 474 -0.70 -16.73 12.84
N GLN A 475 0.53 -16.37 13.19
CA GLN A 475 0.89 -16.01 14.55
C GLN A 475 0.29 -14.65 14.92
N ALA A 476 0.41 -13.66 14.03
CA ALA A 476 -0.12 -12.33 14.26
C ALA A 476 -1.64 -12.32 14.47
N LEU A 477 -2.37 -13.19 13.76
CA LEU A 477 -3.83 -13.17 13.76
C LEU A 477 -4.46 -14.15 14.78
N ASN A 478 -3.83 -15.28 15.06
CA ASN A 478 -4.40 -16.30 15.92
C ASN A 478 -4.05 -16.17 17.41
N HIS A 479 -2.81 -15.75 17.73
CA HIS A 479 -2.33 -15.83 19.12
C HIS A 479 -2.67 -14.61 19.97
N TYR A 480 -2.83 -13.41 19.37
CA TYR A 480 -2.83 -12.16 20.13
C TYR A 480 -4.17 -11.44 20.15
N ARG A 481 -5.23 -12.01 19.59
CA ARG A 481 -6.51 -11.31 19.39
C ARG A 481 -6.23 -9.88 18.90
N PRO A 482 -5.75 -9.73 17.66
CA PRO A 482 -5.12 -8.50 17.14
C PRO A 482 -6.02 -7.26 17.21
N TYR A 483 -7.33 -7.46 17.37
CA TYR A 483 -8.34 -6.40 17.34
C TYR A 483 -8.74 -5.89 18.73
N TYR A 484 -7.91 -6.07 19.74
CA TYR A 484 -8.11 -5.36 21.00
C TYR A 484 -7.83 -3.87 20.85
N GLY A 485 -8.64 -3.06 21.54
CA GLY A 485 -8.52 -1.61 21.63
C GLY A 485 -7.91 -1.13 22.95
N CYS A 486 -8.17 0.13 23.30
CA CYS A 486 -7.69 0.72 24.54
C CYS A 486 -8.28 0.02 25.77
N TYR A 487 -7.56 0.13 26.89
CA TYR A 487 -8.00 -0.42 28.17
C TYR A 487 -9.04 0.49 28.83
N ILE A 488 -10.08 -0.12 29.40
CA ILE A 488 -11.14 0.51 30.15
C ILE A 488 -11.16 -0.10 31.54
N ALA A 489 -11.04 0.75 32.58
CA ALA A 489 -11.01 0.31 33.97
C ALA A 489 -12.39 -0.12 34.51
N GLY A 490 -13.47 0.19 33.79
CA GLY A 490 -14.85 -0.16 34.14
C GLY A 490 -15.84 0.97 33.89
N ALA A 491 -17.01 0.88 34.52
CA ALA A 491 -18.00 1.96 34.49
C ALA A 491 -17.47 3.20 35.23
N GLY A 492 -17.72 4.39 34.69
CA GLY A 492 -17.26 5.65 35.28
C GLY A 492 -17.17 6.76 34.24
N THR A 493 -16.67 7.91 34.67
CA THR A 493 -16.46 9.07 33.81
C THR A 493 -14.97 9.19 33.41
N TYR A 494 -14.72 9.57 32.18
CA TYR A 494 -13.38 9.65 31.56
C TYR A 494 -13.17 11.02 30.94
N ASP A 495 -12.02 11.61 31.23
CA ASP A 495 -11.49 12.80 30.57
C ASP A 495 -10.63 12.33 29.39
N MET A 496 -11.16 12.48 28.17
CA MET A 496 -10.55 11.92 26.95
C MET A 496 -9.59 12.89 26.26
N ASP A 497 -9.63 14.18 26.61
CA ASP A 497 -8.73 15.19 26.01
C ASP A 497 -7.78 15.85 27.05
N ASN A 498 -7.83 15.39 28.32
CA ASN A 498 -6.99 15.86 29.42
C ASN A 498 -7.19 17.36 29.75
N ASP A 499 -8.39 17.90 29.57
CA ASP A 499 -8.73 19.28 29.96
C ASP A 499 -9.19 19.43 31.44
N GLY A 500 -9.28 18.33 32.15
CA GLY A 500 -9.75 18.26 33.54
C GLY A 500 -11.26 18.10 33.66
N THR A 501 -11.99 18.00 32.55
CA THR A 501 -13.46 17.85 32.55
C THR A 501 -13.82 16.50 31.89
N PRO A 502 -14.62 15.64 32.57
CA PRO A 502 -15.04 14.38 31.96
C PRO A 502 -15.88 14.58 30.69
N ASP A 503 -15.50 13.87 29.63
CA ASP A 503 -16.13 13.91 28.31
C ASP A 503 -17.05 12.73 28.03
N LEU A 504 -16.75 11.61 28.66
CA LEU A 504 -17.36 10.33 28.40
C LEU A 504 -17.79 9.66 29.68
N GLU A 505 -19.00 9.13 29.71
CA GLU A 505 -19.48 8.20 30.72
C GLU A 505 -19.65 6.83 30.13
N LEU A 506 -19.00 5.83 30.72
CA LEU A 506 -19.27 4.42 30.47
C LEU A 506 -20.14 3.88 31.61
N TYR A 507 -21.30 3.32 31.31
CA TYR A 507 -22.26 2.84 32.29
C TYR A 507 -22.72 1.41 32.00
N ILE A 508 -23.21 0.69 33.02
CA ILE A 508 -23.77 -0.67 32.88
C ILE A 508 -25.28 -0.59 32.74
N ASP A 509 -25.98 -0.05 33.75
CA ASP A 509 -27.43 -0.03 33.77
C ASP A 509 -28.00 1.32 33.31
N GLU A 510 -27.60 2.41 33.96
CA GLU A 510 -28.13 3.77 33.74
C GLU A 510 -27.01 4.81 33.76
N ALA A 511 -27.07 5.75 32.83
CA ALA A 511 -26.15 6.88 32.77
C ALA A 511 -26.58 8.00 33.71
N THR A 512 -25.68 8.48 34.57
CA THR A 512 -25.99 9.42 35.64
C THR A 512 -25.26 10.77 35.56
N SER A 513 -24.16 10.85 34.79
CA SER A 513 -23.36 12.07 34.70
C SER A 513 -23.90 13.09 33.69
N SER A 514 -23.29 14.28 33.67
CA SER A 514 -23.51 15.33 32.66
C SER A 514 -22.60 15.21 31.45
N CYS A 515 -21.83 14.14 31.31
CA CYS A 515 -20.93 13.94 30.16
C CYS A 515 -21.67 14.03 28.84
N PRO A 516 -21.09 14.69 27.82
CA PRO A 516 -21.72 14.82 26.49
C PRO A 516 -21.84 13.50 25.75
N THR A 517 -20.92 12.55 25.99
CA THR A 517 -20.96 11.21 25.41
C THR A 517 -21.27 10.19 26.51
N LYS A 518 -22.19 9.27 26.21
CA LYS A 518 -22.59 8.20 27.13
C LYS A 518 -22.71 6.90 26.35
N LEU A 519 -21.98 5.86 26.78
CA LEU A 519 -21.96 4.56 26.12
C LEU A 519 -22.19 3.43 27.12
N GLN A 520 -23.05 2.49 26.76
CA GLN A 520 -23.37 1.35 27.60
C GLN A 520 -22.36 0.22 27.37
N ILE A 521 -21.73 -0.23 28.47
CA ILE A 521 -20.87 -1.43 28.47
C ILE A 521 -21.75 -2.64 28.23
N GLY A 522 -21.26 -3.55 27.37
CA GLY A 522 -21.99 -4.75 26.96
C GLY A 522 -22.93 -4.54 25.77
N LYS A 523 -23.13 -3.28 25.33
CA LYS A 523 -23.96 -2.95 24.17
C LYS A 523 -23.22 -2.13 23.12
N GLU A 524 -22.78 -0.92 23.48
CA GLU A 524 -22.05 -0.01 22.58
C GLU A 524 -20.55 -0.22 22.67
N VAL A 525 -20.06 -0.61 23.85
CA VAL A 525 -18.66 -0.96 24.10
C VAL A 525 -18.60 -2.37 24.67
N ILE A 526 -17.99 -3.28 23.95
CA ILE A 526 -17.76 -4.66 24.41
C ILE A 526 -16.37 -4.74 25.00
N LEU A 527 -16.25 -5.23 26.23
CA LEU A 527 -14.99 -5.36 26.96
C LEU A 527 -14.58 -6.83 27.11
N SER A 528 -13.27 -7.07 27.21
CA SER A 528 -12.70 -8.43 27.28
C SER A 528 -13.04 -9.18 28.56
N GLU A 529 -13.37 -8.46 29.65
CA GLU A 529 -13.72 -9.01 30.96
C GLU A 529 -15.13 -8.54 31.40
N GLU A 530 -16.09 -8.51 30.48
CA GLU A 530 -17.48 -8.06 30.67
C GLU A 530 -17.63 -6.61 31.08
N THR A 531 -17.11 -6.22 32.26
CA THR A 531 -17.30 -4.84 32.84
C THR A 531 -16.04 -3.99 32.79
N LYS A 532 -14.88 -4.54 32.46
CA LYS A 532 -13.58 -3.86 32.33
C LYS A 532 -12.71 -4.58 31.28
N GLY A 533 -11.50 -4.10 31.08
CA GLY A 533 -10.52 -4.71 30.19
C GLY A 533 -10.40 -3.99 28.86
N TYR A 534 -9.92 -4.67 27.84
CA TYR A 534 -9.72 -4.08 26.51
C TYR A 534 -11.04 -3.98 25.74
N ILE A 535 -11.21 -2.92 24.97
CA ILE A 535 -12.29 -2.86 23.97
C ILE A 535 -12.07 -3.99 22.98
N VAL A 536 -13.11 -4.77 22.69
CA VAL A 536 -13.10 -5.88 21.74
C VAL A 536 -13.59 -5.35 20.40
N GLY A 537 -12.69 -5.05 19.50
CA GLY A 537 -13.00 -4.51 18.18
C GLY A 537 -13.75 -5.51 17.30
N TYR A 538 -13.46 -6.81 17.46
CA TYR A 538 -14.18 -7.89 16.80
C TYR A 538 -14.36 -9.10 17.73
N PRO A 539 -15.59 -9.43 18.09
CA PRO A 539 -15.87 -10.53 19.02
C PRO A 539 -15.85 -11.93 18.37
N GLY A 540 -15.76 -12.01 17.06
CA GLY A 540 -15.76 -13.28 16.32
C GLY A 540 -14.42 -14.03 16.39
N VAL A 541 -14.41 -15.25 15.86
CA VAL A 541 -13.18 -16.04 15.71
C VAL A 541 -12.39 -15.50 14.53
N VAL A 542 -11.13 -15.17 14.78
CA VAL A 542 -10.18 -14.76 13.74
C VAL A 542 -9.47 -16.01 13.24
N HIS A 543 -9.59 -16.31 11.96
CA HIS A 543 -8.89 -17.39 11.30
C HIS A 543 -7.59 -16.85 10.69
N GLY A 544 -6.47 -17.11 11.36
CA GLY A 544 -5.16 -16.84 10.78
C GLY A 544 -4.87 -17.80 9.64
N ARG A 545 -4.37 -17.27 8.55
CA ARG A 545 -4.13 -18.02 7.34
C ARG A 545 -2.66 -18.33 7.16
N ASN A 546 -2.34 -19.58 6.81
CA ASN A 546 -1.06 -19.91 6.21
C ASN A 546 -1.11 -19.56 4.73
N TRP A 547 0.00 -19.03 4.20
CA TRP A 547 0.17 -18.89 2.76
C TRP A 547 0.10 -20.23 2.02
N ASP A 548 0.49 -21.32 2.68
CA ASP A 548 0.40 -22.68 2.14
C ASP A 548 -1.05 -23.12 1.88
N ASP A 549 -2.03 -22.61 2.65
CA ASP A 549 -3.46 -22.84 2.41
C ASP A 549 -3.98 -22.10 1.15
N ALA A 550 -3.17 -21.27 0.51
CA ALA A 550 -3.53 -20.57 -0.70
C ALA A 550 -3.16 -21.32 -1.98
N ARG A 551 -2.41 -22.42 -1.87
CA ARG A 551 -1.97 -23.24 -3.01
C ARG A 551 -2.99 -24.29 -3.41
N ASP A 552 -3.91 -24.66 -2.53
CA ASP A 552 -5.01 -25.56 -2.76
C ASP A 552 -6.28 -24.78 -3.16
#